data_f2c1ceabd9f7c151e1e3f426985745ba
#
_entry.id   f2c1ceabd9f7c151e1e3f426985745ba
#
_cell.length_a   1.000
_cell.length_b   1.000
_cell.length_c   1.000
_cell.angle_alpha   90.00
_cell.angle_beta   90.00
_cell.angle_gamma   90.00
#
_symmetry.space_group_name_H-M   'P 1'
#
loop_
_entity.id
_entity.type
_entity.pdbx_description
1 polymer ?
#
loop_
_entity_poly.entity_id
_entity_poly.type
_entity_poly.pdbx_seq_one_letter_code
_entity_poly.pdbx_strand_id
1 'polypeptide(L)'
;MAKMGKKYSDSIKLLEKNKLYDPAEALALVCQTSKAKFDETIELHVRLGVDSRHADQQVRGAVVLPNGTGKTVRTLVFAKGDKAEAAKAAGADYVGAEDMVQKIQSENWFDFDVVIASPDMMGIIGRLGKVLGPKGLMPNPKAGTVTPDVARAVNEAKAGKIEYRLDKTNIIHCPIGKASFGAEKLQENFDTLMGAIIKARPAAAKGQYVKSCVLASTMGPGIKINQAKLG
;
A
#
# COMPACT_ATOMS: atom_id res chain seq x y z
N MET A 1 25.38 22.95 3.92
CA MET A 1 24.49 21.78 3.97
C MET A 1 23.73 21.76 5.29
N ALA A 2 22.45 21.43 5.30
CA ALA A 2 21.68 21.28 6.54
C ALA A 2 22.29 20.16 7.40
N LYS A 3 22.39 20.40 8.73
CA LYS A 3 22.95 19.43 9.67
C LYS A 3 21.95 18.29 9.88
N MET A 4 22.33 17.05 9.59
CA MET A 4 21.50 15.87 9.83
C MET A 4 21.24 15.66 11.31
N GLY A 5 20.05 15.16 11.67
CA GLY A 5 19.71 14.82 13.05
C GLY A 5 20.61 13.70 13.60
N LYS A 6 20.90 13.72 14.90
CA LYS A 6 21.79 12.74 15.55
C LYS A 6 21.37 11.29 15.31
N LYS A 7 20.09 10.95 15.53
CA LYS A 7 19.56 9.61 15.32
C LYS A 7 19.74 9.10 13.88
N TYR A 8 19.47 9.96 12.89
CA TYR A 8 19.65 9.64 11.48
C TYR A 8 21.14 9.43 11.13
N SER A 9 22.03 10.29 11.65
CA SER A 9 23.48 10.13 11.48
C SER A 9 24.00 8.82 12.08
N ASP A 10 23.45 8.41 13.23
CA ASP A 10 23.83 7.15 13.87
C ASP A 10 23.24 5.92 13.14
N SER A 11 22.09 6.06 12.48
CA SER A 11 21.53 5.00 11.63
C SER A 11 22.34 4.82 10.34
N ILE A 12 22.81 5.92 9.72
CA ILE A 12 23.67 5.86 8.52
C ILE A 12 25.00 5.13 8.79
N LYS A 13 25.57 5.26 9.98
CA LYS A 13 26.81 4.57 10.33
C LYS A 13 26.73 3.04 10.31
N LEU A 14 25.50 2.50 10.43
CA LEU A 14 25.24 1.06 10.34
C LEU A 14 25.23 0.55 8.90
N LEU A 15 25.18 1.48 7.93
CA LEU A 15 25.08 1.16 6.51
C LEU A 15 26.40 1.40 5.79
N GLU A 16 26.82 0.43 5.00
CA GLU A 16 27.95 0.58 4.10
C GLU A 16 27.51 1.39 2.85
N LYS A 17 28.28 2.41 2.53
CA LYS A 17 27.99 3.28 1.39
C LYS A 17 28.06 2.48 0.08
N ASN A 18 27.00 2.55 -0.72
CA ASN A 18 26.86 1.88 -2.03
C ASN A 18 26.76 0.34 -2.01
N LYS A 19 26.71 -0.32 -0.85
CA LYS A 19 26.47 -1.75 -0.77
C LYS A 19 25.01 -2.06 -1.18
N LEU A 20 24.84 -3.15 -1.92
CA LEU A 20 23.55 -3.76 -2.20
C LEU A 20 23.40 -4.94 -1.23
N TYR A 21 22.41 -4.87 -0.37
CA TYR A 21 22.15 -5.86 0.66
C TYR A 21 21.24 -6.97 0.17
N ASP A 22 21.37 -8.15 0.75
CA ASP A 22 20.40 -9.22 0.57
C ASP A 22 19.06 -8.85 1.24
N PRO A 23 17.91 -9.32 0.75
CA PRO A 23 16.60 -8.96 1.31
C PRO A 23 16.52 -9.21 2.83
N ALA A 24 16.95 -10.38 3.31
CA ALA A 24 16.94 -10.72 4.74
C ALA A 24 17.85 -9.80 5.57
N GLU A 25 19.06 -9.50 5.07
CA GLU A 25 20.01 -8.57 5.72
C GLU A 25 19.44 -7.16 5.76
N ALA A 26 18.84 -6.71 4.64
CA ALA A 26 18.23 -5.38 4.55
C ALA A 26 17.05 -5.20 5.53
N LEU A 27 16.23 -6.24 5.70
CA LEU A 27 15.11 -6.23 6.65
C LEU A 27 15.56 -6.22 8.10
N ALA A 28 16.62 -6.95 8.44
CA ALA A 28 17.21 -6.89 9.78
C ALA A 28 17.80 -5.49 10.05
N LEU A 29 18.49 -4.89 9.08
CA LEU A 29 19.08 -3.57 9.18
C LEU A 29 18.02 -2.45 9.29
N VAL A 30 16.91 -2.53 8.54
CA VAL A 30 15.86 -1.50 8.60
C VAL A 30 15.20 -1.48 9.98
N CYS A 31 15.02 -2.62 10.63
CA CYS A 31 14.55 -2.68 12.01
C CYS A 31 15.55 -2.03 12.98
N GLN A 32 16.86 -2.24 12.81
CA GLN A 32 17.91 -1.64 13.64
C GLN A 32 18.06 -0.12 13.43
N THR A 33 17.76 0.36 12.21
CA THR A 33 17.83 1.79 11.88
C THR A 33 16.59 2.56 12.30
N SER A 34 15.51 1.90 12.67
CA SER A 34 14.27 2.49 13.20
C SER A 34 14.49 2.96 14.65
N LYS A 35 14.80 4.25 14.84
CA LYS A 35 15.16 4.83 16.15
C LYS A 35 14.17 5.88 16.65
N ALA A 36 13.00 6.01 16.04
CA ALA A 36 11.96 6.91 16.50
C ALA A 36 11.36 6.45 17.85
N LYS A 37 10.60 7.32 18.51
CA LYS A 37 9.88 6.99 19.75
C LYS A 37 8.51 6.35 19.51
N PHE A 38 8.12 6.20 18.26
CA PHE A 38 6.89 5.57 17.80
C PHE A 38 7.23 4.34 16.95
N ASP A 39 6.27 3.45 16.77
CA ASP A 39 6.44 2.27 15.91
C ASP A 39 6.45 2.69 14.44
N GLU A 40 7.66 2.75 13.85
CA GLU A 40 7.89 3.21 12.49
C GLU A 40 7.29 2.23 11.48
N THR A 41 6.74 2.77 10.41
CA THR A 41 6.32 1.96 9.25
C THR A 41 7.53 1.65 8.39
N ILE A 42 7.66 0.40 7.98
CA ILE A 42 8.65 -0.04 7.00
C ILE A 42 8.00 -0.01 5.63
N GLU A 43 8.66 0.69 4.71
CA GLU A 43 8.19 0.93 3.36
C GLU A 43 9.13 0.33 2.33
N LEU A 44 8.54 -0.21 1.27
CA LEU A 44 9.23 -0.74 0.11
C LEU A 44 9.04 0.21 -1.07
N HIS A 45 10.16 0.59 -1.70
CA HIS A 45 10.19 1.45 -2.87
C HIS A 45 10.84 0.69 -4.04
N VAL A 46 10.06 0.39 -5.07
CA VAL A 46 10.52 -0.40 -6.22
C VAL A 46 10.44 0.44 -7.48
N ARG A 47 11.59 0.76 -8.07
CA ARG A 47 11.67 1.42 -9.37
C ARG A 47 11.61 0.40 -10.49
N LEU A 48 10.62 0.55 -11.35
CA LEU A 48 10.38 -0.36 -12.47
C LEU A 48 10.93 0.18 -13.80
N GLY A 49 11.27 -0.73 -14.70
CA GLY A 49 11.72 -0.45 -16.07
C GLY A 49 10.55 -0.36 -17.05
N VAL A 50 9.54 0.44 -16.70
CA VAL A 50 8.34 0.71 -17.52
C VAL A 50 8.19 2.20 -17.77
N ASP A 51 7.31 2.60 -18.69
CA ASP A 51 6.95 4.00 -18.92
C ASP A 51 5.51 4.25 -18.45
N SER A 52 5.38 4.99 -17.34
CA SER A 52 4.08 5.31 -16.73
C SER A 52 3.16 6.18 -17.58
N ARG A 53 3.67 6.77 -18.69
CA ARG A 53 2.87 7.57 -19.63
C ARG A 53 2.00 6.70 -20.54
N HIS A 54 2.39 5.44 -20.75
CA HIS A 54 1.66 4.48 -21.55
C HIS A 54 0.69 3.66 -20.70
N ALA A 55 -0.58 3.61 -21.09
CA ALA A 55 -1.63 2.94 -20.33
C ALA A 55 -1.42 1.41 -20.21
N ASP A 56 -0.80 0.80 -21.21
CA ASP A 56 -0.43 -0.62 -21.26
C ASP A 56 0.77 -0.98 -20.37
N GLN A 57 1.55 0.02 -19.92
CA GLN A 57 2.68 -0.15 -19.02
C GLN A 57 2.37 0.30 -17.57
N GLN A 58 1.14 0.69 -17.30
CA GLN A 58 0.69 1.06 -15.96
C GLN A 58 0.57 -0.18 -15.07
N VAL A 59 1.42 -0.26 -14.04
CA VAL A 59 1.38 -1.32 -13.04
C VAL A 59 0.53 -0.86 -11.87
N ARG A 60 -0.57 -1.56 -11.62
CA ARG A 60 -1.49 -1.33 -10.50
C ARG A 60 -2.13 -2.64 -10.09
N GLY A 61 -2.22 -2.88 -8.80
CA GLY A 61 -2.88 -4.05 -8.24
C GLY A 61 -3.12 -3.92 -6.75
N ALA A 62 -3.57 -5.00 -6.17
CA ALA A 62 -3.72 -5.13 -4.72
C ALA A 62 -3.22 -6.50 -4.29
N VAL A 63 -2.75 -6.59 -3.06
CA VAL A 63 -2.28 -7.82 -2.44
C VAL A 63 -2.66 -7.81 -0.97
N VAL A 64 -3.04 -8.97 -0.45
CA VAL A 64 -3.26 -9.17 0.99
C VAL A 64 -1.95 -9.64 1.60
N LEU A 65 -1.44 -8.89 2.56
CA LEU A 65 -0.21 -9.26 3.26
C LEU A 65 -0.51 -10.29 4.34
N PRO A 66 0.27 -11.40 4.45
CA PRO A 66 0.00 -12.46 5.40
C PRO A 66 0.01 -11.99 6.86
N ASN A 67 0.89 -11.04 7.19
CA ASN A 67 0.99 -10.47 8.55
C ASN A 67 0.30 -9.09 8.67
N GLY A 68 -0.46 -8.67 7.64
CA GLY A 68 -1.07 -7.36 7.60
C GLY A 68 -0.06 -6.20 7.56
N THR A 69 -0.56 -4.98 7.76
CA THR A 69 0.26 -3.74 7.78
C THR A 69 0.53 -3.21 9.19
N GLY A 70 -0.11 -3.77 10.22
CA GLY A 70 -0.06 -3.25 11.60
C GLY A 70 -0.86 -1.94 11.80
N LYS A 71 -1.68 -1.55 10.84
CA LYS A 71 -2.59 -0.41 10.94
C LYS A 71 -4.03 -0.93 11.06
N THR A 72 -4.78 -0.44 12.03
CA THR A 72 -6.23 -0.66 12.10
C THR A 72 -6.89 0.18 11.01
N VAL A 73 -7.53 -0.48 10.05
CA VAL A 73 -8.17 0.16 8.89
C VAL A 73 -9.65 0.35 9.16
N ARG A 74 -10.13 1.60 9.04
CA ARG A 74 -11.56 1.93 9.11
C ARG A 74 -12.14 1.86 7.70
N THR A 75 -13.16 1.04 7.55
CA THR A 75 -13.78 0.74 6.26
C THR A 75 -15.11 1.45 6.11
N LEU A 76 -15.32 2.12 4.98
CA LEU A 76 -16.61 2.65 4.54
C LEU A 76 -17.11 1.80 3.37
N VAL A 77 -18.33 1.26 3.50
CA VAL A 77 -18.94 0.43 2.45
C VAL A 77 -20.17 1.12 1.88
N PHE A 78 -20.17 1.31 0.58
CA PHE A 78 -21.34 1.76 -0.17
C PHE A 78 -22.09 0.57 -0.75
N ALA A 79 -23.21 0.21 -0.11
CA ALA A 79 -24.05 -0.91 -0.54
C ALA A 79 -25.51 -0.66 -0.16
N LYS A 80 -26.43 -1.34 -0.85
CA LYS A 80 -27.88 -1.32 -0.56
C LYS A 80 -28.40 -2.74 -0.28
N GLY A 81 -29.48 -2.85 0.49
CA GLY A 81 -30.17 -4.12 0.78
C GLY A 81 -29.26 -5.16 1.43
N ASP A 82 -29.37 -6.40 1.01
CA ASP A 82 -28.66 -7.56 1.58
C ASP A 82 -27.12 -7.38 1.60
N LYS A 83 -26.57 -6.67 0.60
CA LYS A 83 -25.13 -6.37 0.56
C LYS A 83 -24.68 -5.44 1.72
N ALA A 84 -25.57 -4.53 2.15
CA ALA A 84 -25.28 -3.67 3.30
C ALA A 84 -25.31 -4.45 4.61
N GLU A 85 -26.22 -5.41 4.75
CA GLU A 85 -26.28 -6.30 5.92
C GLU A 85 -25.06 -7.23 5.97
N ALA A 86 -24.68 -7.80 4.83
CA ALA A 86 -23.47 -8.61 4.71
C ALA A 86 -22.21 -7.84 5.06
N ALA A 87 -22.11 -6.56 4.66
CA ALA A 87 -20.99 -5.70 5.03
C ALA A 87 -20.94 -5.41 6.54
N LYS A 88 -22.08 -5.16 7.16
CA LYS A 88 -22.18 -4.98 8.63
C LYS A 88 -21.78 -6.26 9.36
N ALA A 89 -22.26 -7.41 8.91
CA ALA A 89 -21.93 -8.71 9.50
C ALA A 89 -20.43 -9.03 9.38
N ALA A 90 -19.78 -8.62 8.27
CA ALA A 90 -18.33 -8.71 8.07
C ALA A 90 -17.52 -7.70 8.92
N GLY A 91 -18.21 -6.83 9.69
CA GLY A 91 -17.58 -5.88 10.59
C GLY A 91 -17.13 -4.57 9.94
N ALA A 92 -17.77 -4.12 8.85
CA ALA A 92 -17.50 -2.79 8.30
C ALA A 92 -17.82 -1.70 9.32
N ASP A 93 -16.96 -0.68 9.41
CA ASP A 93 -17.10 0.39 10.41
C ASP A 93 -18.22 1.35 10.03
N TYR A 94 -18.37 1.63 8.76
CA TYR A 94 -19.44 2.48 8.22
C TYR A 94 -20.07 1.81 7.00
N VAL A 95 -21.39 1.74 6.98
CA VAL A 95 -22.17 1.19 5.86
C VAL A 95 -23.31 2.12 5.54
N GLY A 96 -23.45 2.52 4.31
CA GLY A 96 -24.54 3.38 3.87
C GLY A 96 -24.62 3.51 2.35
N ALA A 97 -25.49 4.37 1.89
CA ALA A 97 -25.73 4.61 0.47
C ALA A 97 -25.62 6.11 0.16
N GLU A 98 -26.74 6.75 -0.15
CA GLU A 98 -26.82 8.17 -0.51
C GLU A 98 -26.61 9.09 0.70
N ASP A 99 -26.98 8.63 1.88
CA ASP A 99 -26.77 9.30 3.17
C ASP A 99 -25.28 9.57 3.43
N MET A 100 -24.41 8.56 3.22
CA MET A 100 -22.96 8.73 3.36
C MET A 100 -22.36 9.64 2.30
N VAL A 101 -22.90 9.64 1.08
CA VAL A 101 -22.47 10.57 0.02
C VAL A 101 -22.78 12.01 0.43
N GLN A 102 -23.99 12.28 0.95
CA GLN A 102 -24.35 13.60 1.44
C GLN A 102 -23.46 14.03 2.60
N LYS A 103 -23.21 13.16 3.57
CA LYS A 103 -22.34 13.43 4.71
C LYS A 103 -20.92 13.82 4.29
N ILE A 104 -20.33 13.11 3.32
CA ILE A 104 -19.00 13.43 2.79
C ILE A 104 -19.01 14.80 2.09
N GLN A 105 -20.07 15.13 1.34
CA GLN A 105 -20.17 16.40 0.62
C GLN A 105 -20.43 17.60 1.51
N SER A 106 -21.35 17.47 2.50
CA SER A 106 -21.77 18.57 3.36
C SER A 106 -20.79 18.84 4.49
N GLU A 107 -20.27 17.78 5.12
CA GLU A 107 -19.45 17.88 6.35
C GLU A 107 -17.95 17.72 6.08
N ASN A 108 -17.51 17.42 4.84
CA ASN A 108 -16.13 17.03 4.54
C ASN A 108 -15.63 15.90 5.47
N TRP A 109 -16.50 14.93 5.73
CA TRP A 109 -16.21 13.82 6.63
C TRP A 109 -15.36 12.75 5.95
N PHE A 110 -14.18 12.43 6.51
CA PHE A 110 -13.22 11.46 5.99
C PHE A 110 -12.65 10.54 7.10
N ASP A 111 -13.51 10.15 8.03
CA ASP A 111 -13.09 9.34 9.17
C ASP A 111 -12.96 7.84 8.84
N PHE A 112 -12.49 7.56 7.63
CA PHE A 112 -12.28 6.22 7.07
C PHE A 112 -10.98 6.17 6.25
N ASP A 113 -10.40 4.98 6.15
CA ASP A 113 -9.13 4.73 5.47
C ASP A 113 -9.31 4.00 4.13
N VAL A 114 -10.35 3.18 4.00
CA VAL A 114 -10.66 2.43 2.77
C VAL A 114 -12.13 2.55 2.43
N VAL A 115 -12.42 2.74 1.14
CA VAL A 115 -13.78 2.76 0.60
C VAL A 115 -14.01 1.53 -0.27
N ILE A 116 -15.05 0.78 0.05
CA ILE A 116 -15.52 -0.37 -0.72
C ILE A 116 -16.88 -0.04 -1.30
N ALA A 117 -17.13 -0.44 -2.52
CA ALA A 117 -18.39 -0.16 -3.19
C ALA A 117 -18.95 -1.36 -3.92
N SER A 118 -20.26 -1.56 -3.86
CA SER A 118 -20.92 -2.43 -4.82
C SER A 118 -20.96 -1.74 -6.20
N PRO A 119 -20.89 -2.51 -7.31
CA PRO A 119 -20.92 -1.95 -8.67
C PRO A 119 -22.10 -1.01 -8.92
N ASP A 120 -23.25 -1.35 -8.34
CA ASP A 120 -24.52 -0.60 -8.47
C ASP A 120 -24.42 0.84 -7.90
N MET A 121 -23.53 1.04 -6.90
CA MET A 121 -23.36 2.33 -6.22
C MET A 121 -22.36 3.25 -6.92
N MET A 122 -21.58 2.74 -7.91
CA MET A 122 -20.53 3.51 -8.56
C MET A 122 -21.04 4.75 -9.28
N GLY A 123 -22.27 4.71 -9.83
CA GLY A 123 -22.90 5.89 -10.47
C GLY A 123 -23.08 7.06 -9.49
N ILE A 124 -23.39 6.77 -8.24
CA ILE A 124 -23.61 7.77 -7.18
C ILE A 124 -22.27 8.24 -6.63
N ILE A 125 -21.35 7.29 -6.37
CA ILE A 125 -20.00 7.56 -5.84
C ILE A 125 -19.17 8.38 -6.85
N GLY A 126 -19.43 8.22 -8.14
CA GLY A 126 -18.75 8.99 -9.19
C GLY A 126 -18.82 10.51 -8.98
N ARG A 127 -19.90 11.01 -8.35
CA ARG A 127 -20.04 12.42 -7.95
C ARG A 127 -19.01 12.87 -6.91
N LEU A 128 -18.50 11.93 -6.09
CA LEU A 128 -17.44 12.16 -5.11
C LEU A 128 -16.02 12.08 -5.70
N GLY A 129 -15.88 11.78 -6.99
CA GLY A 129 -14.58 11.56 -7.64
C GLY A 129 -13.62 12.74 -7.49
N LYS A 130 -14.12 13.99 -7.52
CA LYS A 130 -13.31 15.20 -7.29
C LYS A 130 -12.78 15.32 -5.86
N VAL A 131 -13.43 14.67 -4.90
CA VAL A 131 -13.10 14.74 -3.47
C VAL A 131 -12.31 13.52 -3.02
N LEU A 132 -12.76 12.30 -3.40
CA LEU A 132 -12.10 11.04 -3.03
C LEU A 132 -10.86 10.75 -3.87
N GLY A 133 -10.85 11.19 -5.14
CA GLY A 133 -9.74 10.93 -6.08
C GLY A 133 -8.40 11.48 -5.61
N PRO A 134 -8.27 12.77 -5.28
CA PRO A 134 -7.02 13.35 -4.78
C PRO A 134 -6.52 12.74 -3.47
N LYS A 135 -7.44 12.21 -2.65
CA LYS A 135 -7.13 11.54 -1.37
C LYS A 135 -6.75 10.06 -1.53
N GLY A 136 -6.85 9.51 -2.77
CA GLY A 136 -6.59 8.08 -3.01
C GLY A 136 -7.68 7.14 -2.48
N LEU A 137 -8.85 7.66 -2.09
CA LEU A 137 -9.95 6.91 -1.47
C LEU A 137 -11.00 6.45 -2.49
N MET A 138 -10.83 6.74 -3.78
CA MET A 138 -11.81 6.37 -4.81
C MET A 138 -11.78 4.87 -5.07
N PRO A 139 -12.92 4.15 -4.90
CA PRO A 139 -13.00 2.72 -5.19
C PRO A 139 -12.60 2.39 -6.62
N ASN A 140 -11.91 1.26 -6.82
CA ASN A 140 -11.43 0.82 -8.12
C ASN A 140 -11.56 -0.69 -8.31
N PRO A 141 -12.10 -1.17 -9.45
CA PRO A 141 -12.19 -2.59 -9.75
C PRO A 141 -10.83 -3.30 -9.77
N LYS A 142 -9.77 -2.64 -10.27
CA LYS A 142 -8.42 -3.22 -10.34
C LYS A 142 -7.79 -3.44 -8.96
N ALA A 143 -8.18 -2.63 -7.97
CA ALA A 143 -7.78 -2.81 -6.57
C ALA A 143 -8.72 -3.78 -5.81
N GLY A 144 -9.79 -4.26 -6.47
CA GLY A 144 -10.80 -5.13 -5.86
C GLY A 144 -11.61 -4.44 -4.75
N THR A 145 -11.71 -3.10 -4.78
CA THR A 145 -12.54 -2.31 -3.87
C THR A 145 -13.93 -2.02 -4.47
N VAL A 146 -14.13 -2.34 -5.75
CA VAL A 146 -15.45 -2.41 -6.38
C VAL A 146 -15.77 -3.86 -6.67
N THR A 147 -16.68 -4.45 -5.90
CA THR A 147 -17.01 -5.87 -5.99
C THR A 147 -18.46 -6.13 -5.58
N PRO A 148 -19.12 -7.14 -6.16
CA PRO A 148 -20.43 -7.59 -5.68
C PRO A 148 -20.34 -8.28 -4.30
N ASP A 149 -19.19 -8.90 -3.97
CA ASP A 149 -18.92 -9.53 -2.68
C ASP A 149 -18.23 -8.54 -1.72
N VAL A 150 -19.06 -7.69 -1.13
CA VAL A 150 -18.60 -6.65 -0.20
C VAL A 150 -18.07 -7.22 1.11
N ALA A 151 -18.61 -8.35 1.60
CA ALA A 151 -18.19 -8.98 2.83
C ALA A 151 -16.74 -9.48 2.74
N ARG A 152 -16.40 -10.16 1.65
CA ARG A 152 -15.04 -10.60 1.37
C ARG A 152 -14.08 -9.42 1.28
N ALA A 153 -14.47 -8.34 0.59
CA ALA A 153 -13.62 -7.16 0.45
C ALA A 153 -13.34 -6.48 1.79
N VAL A 154 -14.32 -6.43 2.71
CA VAL A 154 -14.15 -5.91 4.07
C VAL A 154 -13.15 -6.77 4.85
N ASN A 155 -13.30 -8.10 4.80
CA ASN A 155 -12.39 -9.03 5.48
C ASN A 155 -10.96 -8.89 4.93
N GLU A 156 -10.78 -8.84 3.62
CA GLU A 156 -9.46 -8.62 2.98
C GLU A 156 -8.84 -7.27 3.39
N ALA A 157 -9.64 -6.19 3.41
CA ALA A 157 -9.16 -4.87 3.84
C ALA A 157 -8.68 -4.87 5.31
N LYS A 158 -9.42 -5.53 6.20
CA LYS A 158 -9.05 -5.69 7.62
C LYS A 158 -7.89 -6.65 7.83
N ALA A 159 -7.72 -7.65 6.96
CA ALA A 159 -6.58 -8.56 6.96
C ALA A 159 -5.26 -7.89 6.51
N GLY A 160 -5.32 -6.65 6.02
CA GLY A 160 -4.12 -5.92 5.58
C GLY A 160 -3.90 -5.93 4.08
N LYS A 161 -4.98 -5.85 3.31
CA LYS A 161 -4.91 -5.62 1.86
C LYS A 161 -4.31 -4.25 1.59
N ILE A 162 -3.26 -4.22 0.79
CA ILE A 162 -2.64 -2.99 0.29
C ILE A 162 -2.85 -2.86 -1.20
N GLU A 163 -3.00 -1.62 -1.66
CA GLU A 163 -2.99 -1.28 -3.08
C GLU A 163 -1.60 -0.76 -3.45
N TYR A 164 -1.08 -1.22 -4.59
CA TYR A 164 0.13 -0.66 -5.17
C TYR A 164 -0.16 -0.05 -6.54
N ARG A 165 0.46 1.08 -6.81
CA ARG A 165 0.31 1.83 -8.03
C ARG A 165 1.62 2.46 -8.44
N LEU A 166 1.94 2.37 -9.74
CA LEU A 166 3.07 3.04 -10.34
C LEU A 166 2.85 4.56 -10.32
N ASP A 167 3.82 5.31 -9.86
CA ASP A 167 3.83 6.78 -9.91
C ASP A 167 4.35 7.32 -11.26
N LYS A 168 4.42 8.64 -11.40
CA LYS A 168 4.94 9.30 -12.60
C LYS A 168 6.45 9.13 -12.79
N THR A 169 7.17 8.74 -11.75
CA THR A 169 8.63 8.49 -11.76
C THR A 169 8.97 7.02 -11.95
N ASN A 170 7.96 6.19 -12.23
CA ASN A 170 8.06 4.75 -12.41
C ASN A 170 8.48 4.01 -11.13
N ILE A 171 8.04 4.51 -9.98
CA ILE A 171 8.29 3.90 -8.67
C ILE A 171 6.96 3.46 -8.04
N ILE A 172 6.98 2.30 -7.41
CA ILE A 172 5.92 1.82 -6.53
C ILE A 172 6.36 2.06 -5.09
N HIS A 173 5.52 2.66 -4.28
CA HIS A 173 5.73 2.92 -2.86
C HIS A 173 4.66 2.18 -2.06
N CYS A 174 5.06 1.22 -1.21
CA CYS A 174 4.12 0.42 -0.42
C CYS A 174 4.63 0.18 1.00
N PRO A 175 3.78 0.28 2.02
CA PRO A 175 4.10 -0.19 3.36
C PRO A 175 4.11 -1.73 3.38
N ILE A 176 5.09 -2.32 4.07
CA ILE A 176 5.17 -3.78 4.27
C ILE A 176 4.92 -4.20 5.71
N GLY A 177 4.82 -3.25 6.64
CA GLY A 177 4.51 -3.53 8.04
C GLY A 177 5.09 -2.49 8.98
N LYS A 178 5.13 -2.84 10.26
CA LYS A 178 5.70 -2.03 11.33
C LYS A 178 7.06 -2.57 11.76
N ALA A 179 7.93 -1.71 12.29
CA ALA A 179 9.23 -2.12 12.83
C ALA A 179 9.09 -3.16 13.95
N SER A 180 8.01 -3.10 14.72
CA SER A 180 7.66 -4.06 15.77
C SER A 180 7.38 -5.48 15.29
N PHE A 181 7.12 -5.69 13.99
CA PHE A 181 6.88 -7.03 13.43
C PHE A 181 8.12 -7.92 13.47
N GLY A 182 9.30 -7.30 13.43
CA GLY A 182 10.57 -8.03 13.31
C GLY A 182 10.84 -8.49 11.86
N ALA A 183 12.08 -8.92 11.63
CA ALA A 183 12.57 -9.25 10.30
C ALA A 183 11.82 -10.41 9.62
N GLU A 184 11.42 -11.44 10.38
CA GLU A 184 10.75 -12.63 9.83
C GLU A 184 9.39 -12.32 9.20
N LYS A 185 8.49 -11.65 9.94
CA LYS A 185 7.16 -11.26 9.43
C LYS A 185 7.25 -10.25 8.29
N LEU A 186 8.23 -9.35 8.37
CA LEU A 186 8.48 -8.39 7.29
C LEU A 186 9.01 -9.09 6.03
N GLN A 187 9.79 -10.18 6.17
CA GLN A 187 10.26 -10.99 5.03
C GLN A 187 9.09 -11.65 4.31
N GLU A 188 8.16 -12.28 5.02
CA GLU A 188 6.97 -12.90 4.42
C GLU A 188 6.11 -11.88 3.66
N ASN A 189 5.90 -10.69 4.26
CA ASN A 189 5.17 -9.61 3.62
C ASN A 189 5.92 -9.08 2.39
N PHE A 190 7.24 -8.92 2.48
CA PHE A 190 8.10 -8.50 1.40
C PHE A 190 8.04 -9.46 0.20
N ASP A 191 8.20 -10.77 0.46
CA ASP A 191 8.19 -11.80 -0.58
C ASP A 191 6.83 -11.87 -1.28
N THR A 192 5.73 -11.75 -0.52
CA THR A 192 4.37 -11.72 -1.05
C THR A 192 4.15 -10.51 -1.95
N LEU A 193 4.56 -9.31 -1.52
CA LEU A 193 4.42 -8.09 -2.29
C LEU A 193 5.31 -8.10 -3.54
N MET A 194 6.58 -8.48 -3.40
CA MET A 194 7.50 -8.58 -4.54
C MET A 194 7.03 -9.60 -5.57
N GLY A 195 6.56 -10.76 -5.13
CA GLY A 195 5.97 -11.76 -6.01
C GLY A 195 4.76 -11.25 -6.79
N ALA A 196 3.89 -10.44 -6.15
CA ALA A 196 2.77 -9.79 -6.81
C ALA A 196 3.22 -8.74 -7.86
N ILE A 197 4.22 -7.91 -7.51
CA ILE A 197 4.78 -6.91 -8.43
C ILE A 197 5.43 -7.57 -9.65
N ILE A 198 6.21 -8.64 -9.45
CA ILE A 198 6.88 -9.37 -10.53
C ILE A 198 5.84 -10.03 -11.46
N LYS A 199 4.81 -10.66 -10.90
CA LYS A 199 3.69 -11.26 -11.67
C LYS A 199 2.91 -10.21 -12.47
N ALA A 200 2.83 -8.97 -11.99
CA ALA A 200 2.14 -7.87 -12.65
C ALA A 200 2.97 -7.23 -13.79
N ARG A 201 4.11 -7.81 -14.19
CA ARG A 201 4.95 -7.30 -15.28
C ARG A 201 4.14 -7.21 -16.57
N PRO A 202 4.03 -6.01 -17.19
CA PRO A 202 3.37 -5.85 -18.47
C PRO A 202 4.15 -6.56 -19.59
N ALA A 203 3.46 -7.14 -20.57
CA ALA A 203 4.09 -7.77 -21.73
C ALA A 203 4.92 -6.75 -22.57
N ALA A 204 4.51 -5.49 -22.57
CA ALA A 204 5.21 -4.38 -23.23
C ALA A 204 6.51 -3.96 -22.53
N ALA A 205 6.77 -4.42 -21.29
CA ALA A 205 7.99 -4.06 -20.56
C ALA A 205 9.21 -4.81 -21.10
N LYS A 206 10.12 -4.07 -21.76
CA LYS A 206 11.36 -4.58 -22.33
C LYS A 206 12.54 -4.41 -21.36
N GLY A 207 13.47 -5.35 -21.39
CA GLY A 207 14.70 -5.29 -20.59
C GLY A 207 14.45 -5.59 -19.09
N GLN A 208 15.28 -4.98 -18.22
CA GLN A 208 15.24 -5.20 -16.77
C GLN A 208 13.99 -4.53 -16.17
N TYR A 209 13.12 -5.35 -15.58
CA TYR A 209 11.86 -4.90 -15.01
C TYR A 209 12.05 -4.18 -13.66
N VAL A 210 12.78 -4.77 -12.72
CA VAL A 210 13.12 -4.12 -11.44
C VAL A 210 14.46 -3.40 -11.58
N LYS A 211 14.45 -2.07 -11.63
CA LYS A 211 15.67 -1.24 -11.76
C LYS A 211 16.35 -0.97 -10.43
N SER A 212 15.60 -0.75 -9.39
CA SER A 212 16.10 -0.58 -8.03
C SER A 212 15.02 -0.94 -7.01
N CYS A 213 15.47 -1.45 -5.87
CA CYS A 213 14.62 -1.78 -4.75
C CYS A 213 15.26 -1.21 -3.48
N VAL A 214 14.47 -0.50 -2.68
CA VAL A 214 14.95 0.18 -1.46
C VAL A 214 13.94 -0.04 -0.35
N LEU A 215 14.43 -0.41 0.84
CA LEU A 215 13.65 -0.41 2.08
C LEU A 215 13.98 0.84 2.88
N ALA A 216 12.97 1.42 3.51
CA ALA A 216 13.15 2.54 4.43
C ALA A 216 12.17 2.43 5.60
N SER A 217 12.58 2.86 6.78
CA SER A 217 11.66 3.17 7.87
C SER A 217 11.24 4.64 7.79
N THR A 218 10.14 5.00 8.45
CA THR A 218 9.56 6.36 8.38
C THR A 218 10.57 7.47 8.59
N MET A 219 11.51 7.30 9.52
CA MET A 219 12.53 8.31 9.85
C MET A 219 13.96 7.83 9.59
N GLY A 220 14.13 6.63 9.02
CA GLY A 220 15.42 6.01 8.77
C GLY A 220 15.99 6.28 7.37
N PRO A 221 17.24 5.88 7.14
CA PRO A 221 17.85 5.92 5.82
C PRO A 221 17.34 4.81 4.92
N GLY A 222 17.38 5.03 3.60
CA GLY A 222 17.06 4.02 2.60
C GLY A 222 18.16 2.96 2.46
N ILE A 223 17.78 1.68 2.51
CA ILE A 223 18.64 0.51 2.41
C ILE A 223 18.42 -0.11 1.03
N LYS A 224 19.45 -0.14 0.20
CA LYS A 224 19.38 -0.66 -1.17
C LYS A 224 19.44 -2.18 -1.17
N ILE A 225 18.51 -2.82 -1.87
CA ILE A 225 18.45 -4.28 -2.02
C ILE A 225 19.08 -4.69 -3.36
N ASN A 226 19.75 -5.83 -3.36
CA ASN A 226 20.30 -6.45 -4.56
C ASN A 226 19.17 -7.00 -5.43
N GLN A 227 18.98 -6.38 -6.60
CA GLN A 227 17.90 -6.75 -7.52
C GLN A 227 18.08 -8.14 -8.15
N ALA A 228 19.32 -8.61 -8.27
CA ALA A 228 19.60 -9.93 -8.87
C ALA A 228 19.02 -11.09 -8.03
N LYS A 229 18.66 -10.83 -6.76
CA LYS A 229 18.07 -11.80 -5.84
C LYS A 229 16.54 -11.64 -5.68
N LEU A 230 15.90 -10.82 -6.52
CA LEU A 230 14.46 -10.55 -6.44
C LEU A 230 13.60 -11.32 -7.47
N GLY A 231 14.20 -12.23 -8.24
CA GLY A 231 13.47 -13.10 -9.17
C GLY A 231 14.13 -13.24 -10.51
#